data_14ea7eac28b225ff0de072e8c67720de
#
_entry.id   14ea7eac28b225ff0de072e8c67720de
#
_cell.length_a   1.000
_cell.length_b   1.000
_cell.length_c   1.000
_cell.angle_alpha   90.00
_cell.angle_beta   90.00
_cell.angle_gamma   90.00
#
_symmetry.space_group_name_H-M   'P 1'
#
loop_
_entity.id
_entity.type
_entity.pdbx_description
1 polymer ?
#
loop_
_entity_poly.entity_id
_entity_poly.type
_entity_poly.pdbx_seq_one_letter_code
_entity_poly.pdbx_strand_id
1 'polypeptide(L)'
;MDWIACADCLPADGQRVLCWIPDNRVHLPGLAGHEARPVVILRFAEDWFIKNPSKTGRKTHRHFWLGEGCSNFFFERVSHWRPLPPGPAAK
;
A
#
# COMPACT_ATOMS: atom_id res chain seq x y z
N MET A 1 14.77 -4.64 11.45
CA MET A 1 13.32 -4.79 11.52
C MET A 1 12.83 -5.43 10.24
N ASP A 2 12.10 -6.51 10.39
CA ASP A 2 11.76 -7.33 9.23
C ASP A 2 10.43 -6.94 8.61
N TRP A 3 10.30 -7.24 7.33
CA TRP A 3 9.04 -7.07 6.65
C TRP A 3 8.05 -8.14 7.09
N ILE A 4 6.79 -7.77 7.17
CA ILE A 4 5.71 -8.67 7.57
C ILE A 4 4.94 -9.06 6.32
N ALA A 5 4.81 -10.36 6.08
CA ALA A 5 4.04 -10.81 4.91
C ALA A 5 2.56 -10.53 5.14
N CYS A 6 1.91 -9.99 4.12
CA CYS A 6 0.47 -9.72 4.21
C CYS A 6 -0.33 -10.99 4.48
N ALA A 7 0.19 -12.15 4.05
CA ALA A 7 -0.46 -13.42 4.29
C ALA A 7 -0.42 -13.83 5.77
N ASP A 8 0.52 -13.29 6.53
CA ASP A 8 0.69 -13.65 7.93
C ASP A 8 -0.04 -12.70 8.86
N CYS A 9 -0.01 -11.42 8.55
CA CYS A 9 -0.60 -10.41 9.42
C CYS A 9 -0.89 -9.16 8.62
N LEU A 10 -1.94 -8.45 8.98
CA LEU A 10 -2.33 -7.21 8.31
C LEU A 10 -2.26 -6.04 9.29
N PRO A 11 -2.06 -4.81 8.75
CA PRO A 11 -2.09 -3.63 9.61
C PRO A 11 -3.49 -3.37 10.16
N ALA A 12 -3.59 -2.45 11.09
CA ALA A 12 -4.88 -2.00 11.58
C ALA A 12 -5.55 -1.12 10.53
N ASP A 13 -6.88 -1.11 10.54
CA ASP A 13 -7.63 -0.27 9.62
C ASP A 13 -7.24 1.19 9.80
N GLY A 14 -6.88 1.82 8.70
CA GLY A 14 -6.47 3.22 8.71
C GLY A 14 -5.01 3.46 9.06
N GLN A 15 -4.26 2.41 9.34
CA GLN A 15 -2.86 2.55 9.72
C GLN A 15 -2.01 2.83 8.48
N ARG A 16 -1.13 3.81 8.58
CA ARG A 16 -0.16 4.12 7.53
C ARG A 16 1.08 3.26 7.75
N VAL A 17 1.53 2.61 6.70
CA VAL A 17 2.68 1.68 6.80
C VAL A 17 3.53 1.78 5.54
N LEU A 18 4.76 1.27 5.63
CA LEU A 18 5.58 1.06 4.45
C LEU A 18 5.12 -0.23 3.79
N CYS A 19 5.01 -0.20 2.47
CA CYS A 19 4.55 -1.36 1.71
C CYS A 19 5.59 -1.75 0.68
N TRP A 20 5.74 -3.04 0.45
CA TRP A 20 6.63 -3.58 -0.57
C TRP A 20 5.80 -4.04 -1.75
N ILE A 21 6.03 -3.39 -2.90
CA ILE A 21 5.32 -3.70 -4.13
C ILE A 21 6.37 -4.05 -5.18
N PRO A 22 6.64 -5.33 -5.39
CA PRO A 22 7.78 -5.75 -6.21
C PRO A 22 7.76 -5.22 -7.64
N ASP A 23 6.58 -5.05 -8.19
CA ASP A 23 6.45 -4.64 -9.59
C ASP A 23 6.20 -3.16 -9.79
N ASN A 24 6.29 -2.37 -8.75
CA ASN A 24 5.95 -0.95 -8.87
C ASN A 24 7.04 -0.18 -9.59
N ARG A 25 6.66 0.51 -10.65
CA ARG A 25 7.56 1.34 -11.43
C ARG A 25 6.93 2.69 -11.66
N VAL A 26 7.74 3.73 -11.65
CA VAL A 26 7.28 5.10 -11.82
C VAL A 26 7.96 5.68 -13.05
N HIS A 27 7.16 6.28 -13.93
CA HIS A 27 7.70 7.00 -15.09
C HIS A 27 8.07 8.40 -14.64
N LEU A 28 9.35 8.76 -14.83
CA LEU A 28 9.82 10.08 -14.42
C LEU A 28 9.79 11.03 -15.61
N PRO A 29 9.16 12.20 -15.49
CA PRO A 29 9.11 13.17 -16.57
C PRO A 29 10.52 13.55 -17.03
N GLY A 30 10.68 13.62 -18.33
CA GLY A 30 11.96 13.99 -18.91
C GLY A 30 13.00 12.91 -18.98
N LEU A 31 12.69 11.71 -18.49
CA LEU A 31 13.60 10.58 -18.55
C LEU A 31 12.98 9.47 -19.39
N ALA A 32 13.84 8.74 -20.09
CA ALA A 32 13.40 7.58 -20.82
C ALA A 32 13.31 6.40 -19.87
N GLY A 33 12.18 5.70 -19.90
CA GLY A 33 12.00 4.51 -19.09
C GLY A 33 11.37 4.78 -17.74
N HIS A 34 11.45 3.81 -16.87
CA HIS A 34 10.79 3.83 -15.57
C HIS A 34 11.79 3.57 -14.46
N GLU A 35 11.50 4.13 -13.30
CA GLU A 35 12.28 3.87 -12.10
C GLU A 35 11.50 2.90 -11.22
N ALA A 36 12.17 1.86 -10.72
CA ALA A 36 11.56 0.93 -9.80
C ALA A 36 11.36 1.60 -8.45
N ARG A 37 10.16 1.58 -7.93
CA ARG A 37 9.81 2.16 -6.64
C ARG A 37 9.05 1.12 -5.82
N PRO A 38 9.73 0.08 -5.34
CA PRO A 38 9.01 -1.00 -4.64
C PRO A 38 8.54 -0.62 -3.24
N VAL A 39 9.11 0.42 -2.63
CA VAL A 39 8.71 0.83 -1.28
C VAL A 39 7.83 2.07 -1.37
N VAL A 40 6.61 1.97 -0.85
CA VAL A 40 5.64 3.06 -0.91
C VAL A 40 4.93 3.14 0.45
N ILE A 41 4.57 4.35 0.86
CA ILE A 41 3.79 4.55 2.09
C ILE A 41 2.31 4.53 1.71
N LEU A 42 1.56 3.62 2.32
CA LEU A 42 0.14 3.48 2.05
C LEU A 42 -0.62 3.37 3.36
N ARG A 43 -1.92 3.66 3.28
CA ARG A 43 -2.84 3.47 4.40
C ARG A 43 -3.67 2.23 4.13
N PHE A 44 -3.75 1.34 5.10
CA PHE A 44 -4.54 0.12 4.95
C PHE A 44 -6.02 0.44 5.14
N ALA A 45 -6.85 -0.02 4.22
CA ALA A 45 -8.30 0.17 4.30
C ALA A 45 -8.96 -1.20 4.39
N GLU A 46 -9.35 -1.58 5.60
CA GLU A 46 -9.99 -2.86 5.84
C GLU A 46 -11.42 -2.83 5.33
N ASP A 47 -11.81 -3.89 4.64
CA ASP A 47 -13.18 -4.04 4.11
C ASP A 47 -13.60 -2.89 3.22
N TRP A 48 -12.65 -2.33 2.47
CA TRP A 48 -12.91 -1.18 1.61
C TRP A 48 -14.06 -1.40 0.64
N PHE A 49 -14.09 -2.57 -0.01
CA PHE A 49 -15.10 -2.84 -1.04
C PHE A 49 -16.45 -3.19 -0.45
N ILE A 50 -16.52 -3.51 0.84
CA ILE A 50 -17.77 -3.67 1.55
C ILE A 50 -18.35 -2.30 1.90
N LYS A 51 -17.49 -1.40 2.39
CA LYS A 51 -17.90 -0.05 2.77
C LYS A 51 -18.11 0.86 1.58
N ASN A 52 -17.46 0.55 0.45
CA ASN A 52 -17.53 1.37 -0.76
C ASN A 52 -17.87 0.49 -1.95
N PRO A 53 -19.13 0.05 -2.06
CA PRO A 53 -19.51 -0.84 -3.16
C PRO A 53 -19.26 -0.18 -4.52
N SER A 54 -18.83 -0.96 -5.47
CA SER A 54 -18.51 -0.49 -6.80
C SER A 54 -19.03 -1.47 -7.82
N LYS A 55 -19.48 -0.97 -8.97
CA LYS A 55 -19.98 -1.83 -10.03
C LYS A 55 -18.89 -2.76 -10.55
N THR A 56 -17.64 -2.32 -10.47
CA THR A 56 -16.51 -3.12 -10.91
C THR A 56 -15.70 -3.60 -9.72
N GLY A 57 -16.30 -3.63 -8.53
CA GLY A 57 -15.60 -3.98 -7.32
C GLY A 57 -14.97 -5.35 -7.37
N ARG A 58 -13.81 -5.47 -6.76
CA ARG A 58 -13.11 -6.73 -6.66
C ARG A 58 -13.77 -7.59 -5.60
N LYS A 59 -14.04 -8.81 -5.94
CA LYS A 59 -14.65 -9.74 -5.00
C LYS A 59 -13.63 -10.67 -4.37
N THR A 60 -12.42 -10.69 -4.90
CA THR A 60 -11.37 -11.58 -4.41
C THR A 60 -10.82 -11.12 -3.08
N HIS A 61 -10.63 -9.81 -2.92
CA HIS A 61 -10.08 -9.23 -1.71
C HIS A 61 -10.98 -8.09 -1.26
N ARG A 62 -11.24 -8.05 0.03
CA ARG A 62 -12.11 -7.00 0.60
C ARG A 62 -11.33 -5.72 0.91
N HIS A 63 -10.02 -5.83 1.06
CA HIS A 63 -9.18 -4.74 1.53
C HIS A 63 -8.56 -3.96 0.37
N PHE A 64 -8.08 -2.77 0.68
CA PHE A 64 -7.51 -1.89 -0.33
C PHE A 64 -6.40 -1.07 0.32
N TRP A 65 -5.49 -0.55 -0.50
CA TRP A 65 -4.40 0.29 -0.03
C TRP A 65 -4.59 1.69 -0.61
N LEU A 66 -4.66 2.68 0.27
CA LEU A 66 -4.85 4.08 -0.13
C LEU A 66 -3.52 4.81 -0.04
N GLY A 67 -3.09 5.40 -1.15
CA GLY A 67 -1.85 6.14 -1.18
C GLY A 67 -2.09 7.65 -1.06
N GLU A 68 -1.00 8.37 -1.00
CA GLU A 68 -1.05 9.83 -1.02
C GLU A 68 -1.49 10.28 -2.41
N GLY A 69 -2.36 11.26 -2.45
CA GLY A 69 -2.89 11.70 -3.73
C GLY A 69 -3.77 10.64 -4.35
N CYS A 70 -3.46 10.22 -5.56
CA CYS A 70 -4.26 9.25 -6.28
C CYS A 70 -3.54 7.92 -6.47
N SER A 71 -2.54 7.62 -5.66
CA SER A 71 -1.72 6.43 -5.83
C SER A 71 -2.25 5.27 -5.01
N ASN A 72 -3.42 4.76 -5.37
CA ASN A 72 -4.03 3.63 -4.68
C ASN A 72 -3.60 2.32 -5.31
N PHE A 73 -3.61 1.24 -4.53
CA PHE A 73 -3.22 -0.07 -5.01
C PHE A 73 -4.23 -1.13 -4.58
N PHE A 74 -4.48 -2.10 -5.45
CA PHE A 74 -5.27 -3.25 -5.07
C PHE A 74 -4.51 -4.09 -4.04
N PHE A 75 -5.26 -4.77 -3.19
CA PHE A 75 -4.68 -5.49 -2.07
C PHE A 75 -3.56 -6.46 -2.49
N GLU A 76 -3.77 -7.20 -3.56
CA GLU A 76 -2.82 -8.22 -3.98
C GLU A 76 -1.51 -7.64 -4.53
N ARG A 77 -1.43 -6.33 -4.77
CA ARG A 77 -0.20 -5.71 -5.28
C ARG A 77 0.88 -5.62 -4.20
N VAL A 78 0.48 -5.56 -2.94
CA VAL A 78 1.42 -5.42 -1.82
C VAL A 78 1.70 -6.80 -1.25
N SER A 79 2.96 -7.22 -1.24
CA SER A 79 3.33 -8.53 -0.71
C SER A 79 3.70 -8.47 0.77
N HIS A 80 4.34 -7.38 1.19
CA HIS A 80 4.80 -7.22 2.57
C HIS A 80 4.58 -5.80 3.03
N TRP A 81 4.58 -5.61 4.35
CA TRP A 81 4.47 -4.28 4.92
C TRP A 81 5.27 -4.22 6.21
N ARG A 82 5.49 -3.01 6.70
CA ARG A 82 6.10 -2.83 8.01
C ARG A 82 5.65 -1.48 8.57
N PRO A 83 5.61 -1.34 9.90
CA PRO A 83 5.22 -0.07 10.50
C PRO A 83 6.19 1.04 10.12
N LEU A 84 5.69 2.27 10.06
CA LEU A 84 6.56 3.40 9.84
C LEU A 84 7.48 3.57 11.04
N PRO A 85 8.73 3.99 10.83
CA PRO A 85 9.60 4.28 11.96
C PRO A 85 9.03 5.44 12.74
N PRO A 86 9.28 5.49 14.05
CA PRO A 86 8.82 6.63 14.84
C PRO A 86 9.51 7.91 14.36
N GLY A 87 8.79 9.02 14.47
CA GLY A 87 9.36 10.29 14.08
C GLY A 87 10.46 10.71 15.06
N PRO A 88 11.08 11.87 14.79
CA PRO A 88 12.07 12.39 15.72
C PRO A 88 11.46 12.57 17.10
N ALA A 89 12.23 12.31 18.10
CA ALA A 89 11.76 12.36 19.47
C ALA A 89 11.62 13.77 19.98
N ALA A 90 11.30 14.63 19.15
CA ALA A 90 11.06 15.99 19.57
C ALA A 90 9.67 16.11 20.00
N LYS A 91 9.44 16.17 20.70
CA LYS A 91 8.19 16.34 20.89
C LYS A 91 7.80 16.29 21.85
#